data_a8f2b7762e763276fca981192e93a78c
#
_entry.id   a8f2b7762e763276fca981192e93a78c
#
_cell.length_a   1.000
_cell.length_b   1.000
_cell.length_c   1.000
_cell.angle_alpha   90.00
_cell.angle_beta   90.00
_cell.angle_gamma   90.00
#
_symmetry.space_group_name_H-M   'P 1'
#
loop_
_entity.id
_entity.type
_entity.pdbx_description
1 polymer ?
#
loop_
_entity_poly.entity_id
_entity_poly.type
_entity_poly.pdbx_seq_one_letter_code
_entity_poly.pdbx_strand_id
1 'polypeptide(L)'
;SVWAQQGYAVCVVDADRNRSATAYGARGLLGFDVVPVEAAAKATRSAQIVITDGQASSHEDELKNLSAGSDIVVLPTTPQARSVELTIEMSAILRGFGIRHAALLVKVDTRKQRFADEARDTLEGFGLEVLDGSIPLLAAFDKAEVQGVTVREAVDDKGRSDPRRMMGWAAYCAAANQLQAILKTDSADNLAA
;
A
#
# COMPACT_ATOMS: atom_id res chain seq x y z
N SER A 1 -7.46 0.91 -6.35
CA SER A 1 -8.06 0.17 -7.50
C SER A 1 -8.91 -1.01 -7.05
N VAL A 2 -8.41 -1.94 -6.19
CA VAL A 2 -9.17 -3.14 -5.79
C VAL A 2 -10.50 -2.75 -5.15
N TRP A 3 -10.48 -1.93 -4.12
CA TRP A 3 -11.69 -1.50 -3.41
C TRP A 3 -12.64 -0.68 -4.29
N ALA A 4 -12.12 0.15 -5.19
CA ALA A 4 -12.96 0.86 -6.16
C ALA A 4 -13.71 -0.11 -7.10
N GLN A 5 -13.07 -1.19 -7.51
CA GLN A 5 -13.75 -2.24 -8.29
C GLN A 5 -14.77 -3.05 -7.49
N GLN A 6 -14.63 -3.09 -6.16
CA GLN A 6 -15.62 -3.68 -5.25
C GLN A 6 -16.79 -2.72 -4.94
N GLY A 7 -16.78 -1.51 -5.52
CA GLY A 7 -17.85 -0.53 -5.38
C GLY A 7 -17.68 0.46 -4.24
N TYR A 8 -16.53 0.48 -3.55
CA TYR A 8 -16.26 1.48 -2.53
C TYR A 8 -15.89 2.82 -3.16
N ALA A 9 -16.37 3.91 -2.56
CA ALA A 9 -15.89 5.26 -2.86
C ALA A 9 -14.48 5.41 -2.26
N VAL A 10 -13.46 5.43 -3.12
CA VAL A 10 -12.05 5.51 -2.73
C VAL A 10 -11.47 6.87 -3.07
N CYS A 11 -10.69 7.44 -2.18
CA CYS A 11 -9.89 8.62 -2.42
C CYS A 11 -8.43 8.33 -2.01
N VAL A 12 -7.49 8.67 -2.86
CA VAL A 12 -6.06 8.65 -2.55
C VAL A 12 -5.59 10.08 -2.31
N VAL A 13 -4.98 10.32 -1.16
CA VAL A 13 -4.38 11.60 -0.79
C VAL A 13 -2.87 11.48 -0.94
N ASP A 14 -2.30 12.23 -1.87
CA ASP A 14 -0.87 12.27 -2.13
C ASP A 14 -0.20 13.29 -1.20
N ALA A 15 0.45 12.79 -0.17
CA ALA A 15 1.24 13.56 0.78
C ALA A 15 2.76 13.46 0.54
N ASP A 16 3.19 12.78 -0.52
CA ASP A 16 4.59 12.73 -0.92
C ASP A 16 4.98 14.03 -1.68
N ARG A 17 6.15 14.56 -1.37
CA ARG A 17 6.72 15.75 -2.05
C ARG A 17 6.94 15.53 -3.55
N ASN A 18 7.20 14.30 -3.97
CA ASN A 18 7.41 13.94 -5.38
C ASN A 18 6.12 13.92 -6.21
N ARG A 19 4.94 13.89 -5.56
CA ARG A 19 3.63 13.92 -6.22
C ARG A 19 3.45 12.82 -7.27
N SER A 20 4.05 11.65 -7.06
CA SER A 20 4.00 10.54 -8.00
C SER A 20 2.59 9.98 -8.15
N ALA A 21 1.85 9.84 -7.05
CA ALA A 21 0.47 9.38 -7.09
C ALA A 21 -0.44 10.39 -7.80
N THR A 22 -0.27 11.68 -7.57
CA THR A 22 -1.00 12.75 -8.29
C THR A 22 -0.72 12.71 -9.78
N ALA A 23 0.54 12.57 -10.19
CA ALA A 23 0.93 12.47 -11.61
C ALA A 23 0.33 11.22 -12.27
N TYR A 24 0.24 10.12 -11.54
CA TYR A 24 -0.40 8.88 -11.99
C TYR A 24 -1.91 9.09 -12.16
N GLY A 25 -2.60 9.63 -11.15
CA GLY A 25 -4.04 9.90 -11.15
C GLY A 25 -4.48 10.94 -12.19
N ALA A 26 -3.61 11.89 -12.52
CA ALA A 26 -3.89 12.94 -13.52
C ALA A 26 -4.17 12.40 -14.94
N ARG A 27 -3.79 11.14 -15.22
CA ARG A 27 -4.15 10.46 -16.47
C ARG A 27 -5.63 10.07 -16.54
N GLY A 28 -6.35 10.10 -15.41
CA GLY A 28 -7.81 9.97 -15.35
C GLY A 28 -8.39 8.57 -15.62
N LEU A 29 -7.58 7.51 -15.57
CA LEU A 29 -7.99 6.15 -15.95
C LEU A 29 -8.14 5.19 -14.75
N LEU A 30 -7.99 5.68 -13.51
CA LEU A 30 -7.97 4.82 -12.33
C LEU A 30 -9.36 4.48 -11.75
N GLY A 31 -10.41 5.23 -12.10
CA GLY A 31 -11.77 5.03 -11.58
C GLY A 31 -11.95 5.46 -10.11
N PHE A 32 -11.03 6.25 -9.57
CA PHE A 32 -11.09 6.86 -8.24
C PHE A 32 -10.24 8.15 -8.21
N ASP A 33 -10.51 9.02 -7.25
CA ASP A 33 -9.81 10.29 -7.14
C ASP A 33 -8.41 10.12 -6.52
N VAL A 34 -7.42 10.80 -7.11
CA VAL A 34 -6.09 11.01 -6.52
C VAL A 34 -5.89 12.51 -6.39
N VAL A 35 -5.76 12.99 -5.18
CA VAL A 35 -5.70 14.42 -4.88
C VAL A 35 -4.47 14.77 -4.05
N PRO A 36 -3.92 15.98 -4.19
CA PRO A 36 -2.89 16.45 -3.28
C PRO A 36 -3.47 16.75 -1.90
N VAL A 37 -2.61 16.78 -0.88
CA VAL A 37 -3.02 16.97 0.52
C VAL A 37 -3.86 18.23 0.74
N GLU A 38 -3.59 19.29 -0.02
CA GLU A 38 -4.33 20.57 0.07
C GLU A 38 -5.80 20.43 -0.32
N ALA A 39 -6.13 19.45 -1.17
CA ALA A 39 -7.49 19.17 -1.60
C ALA A 39 -8.20 18.10 -0.77
N ALA A 40 -7.48 17.43 0.14
CA ALA A 40 -7.96 16.28 0.90
C ALA A 40 -9.27 16.56 1.64
N ALA A 41 -9.37 17.67 2.37
CA ALA A 41 -10.52 18.00 3.20
C ALA A 41 -11.87 18.03 2.43
N LYS A 42 -11.84 18.33 1.14
CA LYS A 42 -13.03 18.30 0.28
C LYS A 42 -13.24 16.92 -0.34
N ALA A 43 -12.18 16.32 -0.88
CA ALA A 43 -12.26 15.09 -1.66
C ALA A 43 -12.63 13.87 -0.78
N THR A 44 -12.18 13.86 0.47
CA THR A 44 -12.43 12.72 1.38
C THR A 44 -13.84 12.67 1.98
N ARG A 45 -14.66 13.74 1.86
CA ARG A 45 -15.99 13.81 2.50
C ARG A 45 -16.95 12.71 2.08
N SER A 46 -16.85 12.24 0.85
CA SER A 46 -17.70 11.17 0.30
C SER A 46 -16.97 9.83 0.19
N ALA A 47 -15.70 9.79 0.56
CA ALA A 47 -14.92 8.57 0.49
C ALA A 47 -15.26 7.63 1.66
N GLN A 48 -15.41 6.35 1.34
CA GLN A 48 -15.54 5.27 2.33
C GLN A 48 -14.17 4.72 2.72
N ILE A 49 -13.20 4.85 1.81
CA ILE A 49 -11.82 4.44 2.02
C ILE A 49 -10.91 5.58 1.58
N VAL A 50 -10.09 6.04 2.49
CA VAL A 50 -9.06 7.04 2.22
C VAL A 50 -7.69 6.36 2.34
N ILE A 51 -6.87 6.51 1.31
CA ILE A 51 -5.49 6.02 1.31
C ILE A 51 -4.58 7.23 1.27
N THR A 52 -3.77 7.44 2.30
CA THR A 52 -2.76 8.49 2.30
C THR A 52 -1.43 7.91 1.84
N ASP A 53 -0.92 8.38 0.70
CA ASP A 53 0.39 8.05 0.17
C ASP A 53 1.41 9.04 0.75
N GLY A 54 2.14 8.59 1.76
CA GLY A 54 3.09 9.39 2.50
C GLY A 54 4.53 9.01 2.18
N GLN A 55 5.42 10.00 2.25
CA GLN A 55 6.85 9.74 2.15
C GLN A 55 7.33 8.96 3.38
N ALA A 56 8.19 7.95 3.16
CA ALA A 56 8.94 7.34 4.26
C ALA A 56 9.81 8.41 4.92
N SER A 57 9.45 8.82 6.12
CA SER A 57 10.20 9.81 6.89
C SER A 57 10.83 9.14 8.10
N SER A 58 12.10 9.44 8.35
CA SER A 58 12.79 9.08 9.58
C SER A 58 12.51 10.08 10.71
N HIS A 59 11.73 11.14 10.45
CA HIS A 59 11.36 12.13 11.45
C HIS A 59 10.09 11.69 12.18
N GLU A 60 10.20 11.44 13.47
CA GLU A 60 9.10 10.94 14.32
C GLU A 60 7.84 11.80 14.24
N ASP A 61 7.98 13.12 14.25
CA ASP A 61 6.85 14.04 14.21
C ASP A 61 6.08 13.98 12.87
N GLU A 62 6.80 13.83 11.73
CA GLU A 62 6.16 13.68 10.43
C GLU A 62 5.42 12.34 10.35
N LEU A 63 6.05 11.26 10.79
CA LEU A 63 5.44 9.93 10.80
C LEU A 63 4.21 9.91 11.72
N LYS A 64 4.29 10.52 12.90
CA LYS A 64 3.18 10.65 13.83
C LYS A 64 2.02 11.43 13.21
N ASN A 65 2.30 12.56 12.57
CA ASN A 65 1.26 13.39 11.97
C ASN A 65 0.58 12.70 10.77
N LEU A 66 1.34 11.99 9.94
CA LEU A 66 0.79 11.24 8.80
C LEU A 66 -0.05 10.03 9.23
N SER A 67 0.34 9.40 10.33
CA SER A 67 -0.34 8.20 10.84
C SER A 67 -1.46 8.51 11.85
N ALA A 68 -1.46 9.72 12.41
CA ALA A 68 -2.54 10.15 13.31
C ALA A 68 -3.89 10.16 12.58
N GLY A 69 -4.84 9.38 13.07
CA GLY A 69 -6.16 9.23 12.44
C GLY A 69 -6.22 8.18 11.33
N SER A 70 -5.16 7.42 11.11
CA SER A 70 -5.20 6.22 10.25
C SER A 70 -5.66 5.01 11.07
N ASP A 71 -6.56 4.21 10.50
CA ASP A 71 -6.99 2.95 11.13
C ASP A 71 -5.86 1.91 11.10
N ILE A 72 -5.01 1.95 10.07
CA ILE A 72 -3.81 1.12 9.95
C ILE A 72 -2.77 1.80 9.05
N VAL A 73 -1.50 1.65 9.40
CA VAL A 73 -0.36 2.04 8.55
C VAL A 73 0.22 0.80 7.89
N VAL A 74 0.30 0.79 6.56
CA VAL A 74 0.96 -0.28 5.81
C VAL A 74 2.38 0.17 5.47
N LEU A 75 3.37 -0.67 5.79
CA LEU A 75 4.80 -0.44 5.53
C LEU A 75 5.25 -1.31 4.33
N PRO A 76 5.29 -0.75 3.10
CA PRO A 76 5.79 -1.48 1.94
C PRO A 76 7.29 -1.75 2.10
N THR A 77 7.68 -3.02 2.14
CA THR A 77 9.05 -3.45 2.43
C THR A 77 9.57 -4.34 1.32
N THR A 78 10.73 -4.00 0.78
CA THR A 78 11.40 -4.90 -0.18
C THR A 78 12.27 -5.92 0.58
N PRO A 79 12.57 -7.11 0.00
CA PRO A 79 13.37 -8.14 0.68
C PRO A 79 14.85 -7.80 0.89
N GLN A 80 15.29 -6.58 0.55
CA GLN A 80 16.65 -6.14 0.79
C GLN A 80 16.89 -5.79 2.26
N ALA A 81 18.05 -6.17 2.79
CA ALA A 81 18.40 -5.98 4.21
C ALA A 81 18.15 -4.54 4.70
N ARG A 82 18.59 -3.53 3.93
CA ARG A 82 18.39 -2.13 4.35
C ARG A 82 16.91 -1.72 4.41
N SER A 83 16.07 -2.26 3.52
CA SER A 83 14.62 -2.01 3.56
C SER A 83 13.98 -2.64 4.80
N VAL A 84 14.39 -3.87 5.14
CA VAL A 84 13.93 -4.58 6.33
C VAL A 84 14.34 -3.82 7.61
N GLU A 85 15.59 -3.39 7.72
CA GLU A 85 16.09 -2.58 8.84
C GLU A 85 15.25 -1.31 9.04
N LEU A 86 15.06 -0.52 7.98
CA LEU A 86 14.25 0.70 8.03
C LEU A 86 12.81 0.43 8.45
N THR A 87 12.22 -0.68 7.99
CA THR A 87 10.86 -1.07 8.38
C THR A 87 10.78 -1.42 9.86
N ILE A 88 11.80 -2.08 10.42
CA ILE A 88 11.88 -2.37 11.85
C ILE A 88 12.00 -1.06 12.66
N GLU A 89 12.86 -0.14 12.23
CA GLU A 89 13.01 1.19 12.85
C GLU A 89 11.67 1.95 12.86
N MET A 90 10.99 2.03 11.72
CA MET A 90 9.68 2.69 11.60
C MET A 90 8.61 2.01 12.46
N SER A 91 8.60 0.68 12.49
CA SER A 91 7.67 -0.08 13.34
C SER A 91 7.87 0.23 14.82
N ALA A 92 9.10 0.34 15.29
CA ALA A 92 9.38 0.70 16.67
C ALA A 92 8.81 2.08 17.04
N ILE A 93 8.92 3.06 16.14
CA ILE A 93 8.37 4.41 16.31
C ILE A 93 6.83 4.36 16.35
N LEU A 94 6.18 3.70 15.37
CA LEU A 94 4.73 3.59 15.30
C LEU A 94 4.14 2.87 16.52
N ARG A 95 4.83 1.82 17.00
CA ARG A 95 4.46 1.11 18.24
C ARG A 95 4.56 2.01 19.45
N GLY A 96 5.59 2.86 19.54
CA GLY A 96 5.74 3.87 20.61
C GLY A 96 4.58 4.87 20.64
N PHE A 97 3.94 5.13 19.52
CA PHE A 97 2.76 5.99 19.41
C PHE A 97 1.42 5.23 19.53
N GLY A 98 1.45 3.92 19.70
CA GLY A 98 0.25 3.09 19.74
C GLY A 98 -0.47 2.99 18.39
N ILE A 99 0.23 3.25 17.27
CA ILE A 99 -0.34 3.23 15.93
C ILE A 99 -0.28 1.81 15.37
N ARG A 100 -1.44 1.28 14.98
CA ARG A 100 -1.52 -0.01 14.32
C ARG A 100 -0.82 0.00 12.97
N HIS A 101 -0.02 -1.00 12.70
CA HIS A 101 0.72 -1.09 11.45
C HIS A 101 1.04 -2.53 11.07
N ALA A 102 1.20 -2.77 9.77
CA ALA A 102 1.61 -4.06 9.22
C ALA A 102 2.59 -3.87 8.06
N ALA A 103 3.52 -4.79 7.89
CA ALA A 103 4.43 -4.81 6.75
C ALA A 103 3.77 -5.55 5.56
N LEU A 104 4.04 -5.06 4.34
CA LEU A 104 3.70 -5.75 3.09
C LEU A 104 4.97 -5.92 2.27
N LEU A 105 5.37 -7.16 2.01
CA LEU A 105 6.50 -7.43 1.14
C LEU A 105 6.16 -7.05 -0.31
N VAL A 106 6.98 -6.21 -0.91
CA VAL A 106 6.78 -5.69 -2.28
C VAL A 106 8.03 -5.88 -3.14
N LYS A 107 7.85 -5.81 -4.46
CA LYS A 107 8.92 -5.99 -5.45
C LYS A 107 9.69 -7.31 -5.26
N VAL A 108 8.96 -8.37 -4.91
CA VAL A 108 9.54 -9.71 -4.72
C VAL A 108 9.84 -10.36 -6.07
N ASP A 109 11.11 -10.67 -6.34
CA ASP A 109 11.48 -11.50 -7.50
C ASP A 109 11.02 -12.94 -7.22
N THR A 110 10.06 -13.42 -7.98
CA THR A 110 9.48 -14.77 -7.81
C THR A 110 10.48 -15.90 -7.96
N ARG A 111 11.63 -15.64 -8.57
CA ARG A 111 12.75 -16.62 -8.69
C ARG A 111 13.62 -16.65 -7.42
N LYS A 112 13.44 -15.70 -6.53
CA LYS A 112 14.24 -15.50 -5.31
C LYS A 112 13.33 -15.48 -4.07
N GLN A 113 12.32 -16.33 -4.04
CA GLN A 113 11.31 -16.38 -2.97
C GLN A 113 11.96 -16.53 -1.58
N ARG A 114 13.02 -17.30 -1.47
CA ARG A 114 13.76 -17.48 -0.21
C ARG A 114 14.15 -16.17 0.47
N PHE A 115 14.54 -15.14 -0.27
CA PHE A 115 14.87 -13.85 0.33
C PHE A 115 13.64 -13.14 0.91
N ALA A 116 12.46 -13.35 0.30
CA ALA A 116 11.22 -12.82 0.84
C ALA A 116 10.80 -13.55 2.11
N ASP A 117 11.01 -14.88 2.16
CA ASP A 117 10.72 -15.68 3.33
C ASP A 117 11.66 -15.30 4.50
N GLU A 118 12.96 -15.15 4.24
CA GLU A 118 13.95 -14.69 5.23
C GLU A 118 13.63 -13.26 5.74
N ALA A 119 13.16 -12.36 4.86
CA ALA A 119 12.75 -11.02 5.26
C ALA A 119 11.49 -11.05 6.13
N ARG A 120 10.51 -11.90 5.80
CA ARG A 120 9.31 -12.14 6.61
C ARG A 120 9.67 -12.63 8.00
N ASP A 121 10.44 -13.71 8.09
CA ASP A 121 10.87 -14.30 9.35
C ASP A 121 11.58 -13.26 10.23
N THR A 122 12.40 -12.40 9.61
CA THR A 122 13.09 -11.33 10.33
C THR A 122 12.10 -10.30 10.89
N LEU A 123 11.17 -9.79 10.07
CA LEU A 123 10.17 -8.81 10.50
C LEU A 123 9.28 -9.37 11.63
N GLU A 124 8.79 -10.60 11.48
CA GLU A 124 7.99 -11.29 12.48
C GLU A 124 8.79 -11.55 13.78
N GLY A 125 10.07 -11.88 13.66
CA GLY A 125 10.99 -12.02 14.80
C GLY A 125 11.17 -10.74 15.62
N PHE A 126 10.97 -9.56 15.01
CA PHE A 126 10.90 -8.27 15.69
C PHE A 126 9.47 -7.88 16.13
N GLY A 127 8.52 -8.78 16.00
CA GLY A 127 7.14 -8.62 16.45
C GLY A 127 6.29 -7.72 15.53
N LEU A 128 6.64 -7.62 14.23
CA LEU A 128 5.78 -6.96 13.26
C LEU A 128 4.73 -7.93 12.74
N GLU A 129 3.51 -7.42 12.55
CA GLU A 129 2.52 -8.08 11.72
C GLU A 129 2.94 -7.96 10.25
N VAL A 130 3.04 -9.08 9.53
CA VAL A 130 3.39 -9.11 8.10
C VAL A 130 2.22 -9.70 7.33
N LEU A 131 1.70 -8.97 6.33
CA LEU A 131 0.61 -9.47 5.49
C LEU A 131 1.04 -10.74 4.75
N ASP A 132 0.14 -11.74 4.65
CA ASP A 132 0.47 -13.11 4.21
C ASP A 132 1.11 -13.18 2.82
N GLY A 133 0.66 -12.40 1.89
CA GLY A 133 1.18 -12.41 0.53
C GLY A 133 2.38 -11.50 0.31
N SER A 134 2.77 -11.39 -0.95
CA SER A 134 3.76 -10.40 -1.39
C SER A 134 3.41 -9.87 -2.77
N ILE A 135 3.78 -8.63 -3.06
CA ILE A 135 3.60 -8.04 -4.39
C ILE A 135 4.83 -8.38 -5.24
N PRO A 136 4.66 -9.11 -6.35
CA PRO A 136 5.77 -9.53 -7.19
C PRO A 136 6.41 -8.36 -7.94
N LEU A 137 7.69 -8.49 -8.27
CA LEU A 137 8.40 -7.58 -9.16
C LEU A 137 8.02 -7.90 -10.61
N LEU A 138 7.22 -7.05 -11.24
CA LEU A 138 6.72 -7.23 -12.60
C LEU A 138 6.87 -5.94 -13.42
N ALA A 139 7.39 -6.02 -14.63
CA ALA A 139 7.40 -4.90 -15.56
C ALA A 139 6.00 -4.37 -15.93
N ALA A 140 4.95 -5.13 -15.65
CA ALA A 140 3.58 -4.69 -15.85
C ALA A 140 3.19 -3.52 -14.93
N PHE A 141 3.82 -3.37 -13.77
CA PHE A 141 3.59 -2.22 -12.88
C PHE A 141 4.16 -0.93 -13.49
N ASP A 142 5.38 -0.97 -14.02
CA ASP A 142 5.99 0.19 -14.68
C ASP A 142 5.16 0.64 -15.88
N LYS A 143 4.65 -0.32 -16.66
CA LYS A 143 3.75 -0.04 -17.80
C LYS A 143 2.44 0.56 -17.35
N ALA A 144 1.83 0.02 -16.29
CA ALA A 144 0.60 0.55 -15.72
C ALA A 144 0.76 2.00 -15.28
N GLU A 145 1.87 2.33 -14.62
CA GLU A 145 2.19 3.68 -14.19
C GLU A 145 2.30 4.63 -15.39
N VAL A 146 3.06 4.28 -16.41
CA VAL A 146 3.21 5.10 -17.63
C VAL A 146 1.87 5.32 -18.33
N GLN A 147 1.02 4.29 -18.38
CA GLN A 147 -0.29 4.34 -19.06
C GLN A 147 -1.39 4.98 -18.20
N GLY A 148 -1.19 5.12 -16.89
CA GLY A 148 -2.21 5.65 -15.98
C GLY A 148 -3.38 4.69 -15.73
N VAL A 149 -3.13 3.37 -15.87
CA VAL A 149 -4.12 2.31 -15.70
C VAL A 149 -3.76 1.40 -14.54
N THR A 150 -4.66 0.51 -14.14
CA THR A 150 -4.30 -0.53 -13.17
C THR A 150 -3.38 -1.58 -13.79
N VAL A 151 -2.60 -2.31 -12.98
CA VAL A 151 -1.73 -3.38 -13.49
C VAL A 151 -2.49 -4.42 -14.30
N ARG A 152 -3.76 -4.64 -13.99
CA ARG A 152 -4.66 -5.56 -14.71
C ARG A 152 -4.87 -5.15 -16.18
N GLU A 153 -4.83 -3.86 -16.45
CA GLU A 153 -5.14 -3.26 -17.76
C GLU A 153 -3.89 -2.96 -18.58
N ALA A 154 -2.71 -2.99 -17.94
CA ALA A 154 -1.44 -2.68 -18.59
C ALA A 154 -1.14 -3.55 -19.82
N VAL A 155 -0.70 -2.90 -20.90
CA VAL A 155 -0.32 -3.53 -22.17
C VAL A 155 1.09 -3.11 -22.61
N ASP A 156 1.68 -3.85 -23.52
CA ASP A 156 2.93 -3.48 -24.18
C ASP A 156 2.70 -2.49 -25.33
N ASP A 157 3.77 -2.02 -25.96
CA ASP A 157 3.72 -1.07 -27.10
C ASP A 157 2.96 -1.62 -28.34
N LYS A 158 2.67 -2.91 -28.35
CA LYS A 158 1.87 -3.58 -29.40
C LYS A 158 0.45 -3.89 -28.94
N GLY A 159 0.02 -3.33 -27.81
CA GLY A 159 -1.30 -3.57 -27.23
C GLY A 159 -1.48 -4.95 -26.61
N ARG A 160 -0.39 -5.73 -26.39
CA ARG A 160 -0.45 -7.08 -25.83
C ARG A 160 -0.28 -7.02 -24.33
N SER A 161 -1.09 -7.77 -23.60
CA SER A 161 -0.98 -7.86 -22.15
C SER A 161 0.03 -8.93 -21.71
N ASP A 162 0.86 -8.61 -20.70
CA ASP A 162 1.69 -9.61 -20.02
C ASP A 162 0.78 -10.55 -19.21
N PRO A 163 0.78 -11.86 -19.46
CA PRO A 163 -0.03 -12.81 -18.67
C PRO A 163 0.21 -12.71 -17.16
N ARG A 164 1.43 -12.36 -16.75
CA ARG A 164 1.82 -12.22 -15.33
C ARG A 164 1.18 -11.01 -14.64
N ARG A 165 0.61 -10.03 -15.40
CA ARG A 165 -0.09 -8.89 -14.82
C ARG A 165 -1.22 -9.31 -13.88
N MET A 166 -1.89 -10.44 -14.19
CA MET A 166 -2.95 -10.98 -13.35
C MET A 166 -2.43 -11.54 -12.01
N MET A 167 -1.20 -12.03 -11.97
CA MET A 167 -0.54 -12.39 -10.71
C MET A 167 -0.33 -11.16 -9.82
N GLY A 168 0.13 -10.05 -10.40
CA GLY A 168 0.24 -8.77 -9.68
C GLY A 168 -1.10 -8.26 -9.18
N TRP A 169 -2.13 -8.35 -10.01
CA TRP A 169 -3.49 -7.99 -9.61
C TRP A 169 -4.02 -8.86 -8.47
N ALA A 170 -3.89 -10.18 -8.56
CA ALA A 170 -4.32 -11.11 -7.53
C ALA A 170 -3.59 -10.86 -6.19
N ALA A 171 -2.31 -10.53 -6.23
CA ALA A 171 -1.53 -10.18 -5.04
C ALA A 171 -2.10 -8.93 -4.32
N TYR A 172 -2.45 -7.88 -5.07
CA TYR A 172 -3.12 -6.72 -4.48
C TYR A 172 -4.53 -7.02 -3.98
N CYS A 173 -5.28 -7.89 -4.65
CA CYS A 173 -6.59 -8.34 -4.15
C CYS A 173 -6.45 -9.07 -2.80
N ALA A 174 -5.47 -9.96 -2.67
CA ALA A 174 -5.21 -10.68 -1.42
C ALA A 174 -4.84 -9.71 -0.28
N ALA A 175 -3.91 -8.79 -0.52
CA ALA A 175 -3.52 -7.77 0.46
C ALA A 175 -4.71 -6.88 0.87
N ALA A 176 -5.51 -6.41 -0.08
CA ALA A 176 -6.69 -5.59 0.19
C ALA A 176 -7.73 -6.32 1.03
N ASN A 177 -7.98 -7.60 0.74
CA ASN A 177 -8.94 -8.42 1.49
C ASN A 177 -8.45 -8.68 2.91
N GLN A 178 -7.15 -8.94 3.11
CA GLN A 178 -6.56 -9.13 4.42
C GLN A 178 -6.64 -7.84 5.26
N LEU A 179 -6.30 -6.68 4.68
CA LEU A 179 -6.47 -5.39 5.35
C LEU A 179 -7.91 -5.13 5.76
N GLN A 180 -8.89 -5.44 4.91
CA GLN A 180 -10.30 -5.32 5.28
C GLN A 180 -10.70 -6.26 6.44
N ALA A 181 -10.17 -7.48 6.47
CA ALA A 181 -10.44 -8.41 7.56
C ALA A 181 -9.86 -7.87 8.88
N ILE A 182 -8.63 -7.37 8.85
CA ILE A 182 -7.95 -6.73 9.98
C ILE A 182 -8.79 -5.58 10.55
N LEU A 183 -9.25 -4.66 9.69
CA LEU A 183 -10.04 -3.48 10.10
C LEU A 183 -11.43 -3.85 10.64
N LYS A 184 -12.07 -4.90 10.14
CA LYS A 184 -13.39 -5.35 10.61
C LYS A 184 -13.34 -5.97 12.01
N THR A 185 -12.27 -6.68 12.33
CA THR A 185 -12.09 -7.30 13.65
C THR A 185 -12.06 -6.23 14.74
N ASP A 186 -11.37 -5.12 14.51
CA ASP A 186 -11.29 -4.02 15.48
C ASP A 186 -12.63 -3.29 15.69
N SER A 187 -13.40 -3.16 14.61
CA SER A 187 -14.72 -2.52 14.72
C SER A 187 -15.69 -3.34 15.59
N ALA A 188 -15.53 -4.67 15.58
CA ALA A 188 -16.33 -5.58 16.42
C ALA A 188 -15.89 -5.52 17.89
N ASP A 189 -14.59 -5.47 18.16
CA ASP A 189 -14.05 -5.41 19.52
C ASP A 189 -14.33 -4.06 20.20
N ASN A 190 -14.31 -2.95 19.44
CA ASN A 190 -14.67 -1.63 19.96
C ASN A 190 -16.18 -1.41 20.23
N LEU A 191 -17.05 -2.23 19.63
CA LEU A 191 -18.50 -2.21 19.90
C LEU A 191 -18.89 -3.10 21.09
N ALA A 192 -17.98 -3.97 21.54
CA ALA A 192 -18.19 -4.90 22.64
C ALA A 192 -17.59 -4.43 23.99
N ALA A 193 -16.83 -3.33 23.98
CA ALA A 193 -16.20 -2.71 25.16
C ALA A 193 -16.97 -1.47 25.62
#